data_c04b63a2534524037e60299444329882
#
_entry.id   c04b63a2534524037e60299444329882
#
_cell.length_a   1.000
_cell.length_b   1.000
_cell.length_c   1.000
_cell.angle_alpha   90.00
_cell.angle_beta   90.00
_cell.angle_gamma   90.00
#
_symmetry.space_group_name_H-M   'P 1'
#
loop_
_entity.id
_entity.type
_entity.pdbx_description
1 polymer ?
#
loop_
_entity_poly.entity_id
_entity_poly.type
_entity_poly.pdbx_seq_one_letter_code
_entity_poly.pdbx_strand_id
1 'polypeptide(L)'
;LSALVLVAAAGAIVLAACTPSPEPSPTVSVTAEPSVSTPSPTPTPTLVPEGTAEDNLPLFTSVADAVSIGPDKASGRAYIDALVAAGFDKAAMQVTPDQSTVGNPAESIQF
;
A
#
# COMPACT_ATOMS: atom_id res chain seq x y z
N LEU A 1 29.88 54.82 -14.41
CA LEU A 1 31.12 54.22 -13.87
C LEU A 1 30.67 53.18 -12.81
N SER A 2 30.45 51.95 -13.29
CA SER A 2 29.92 50.86 -12.46
C SER A 2 30.85 49.69 -12.54
N ALA A 3 31.38 49.27 -11.42
CA ALA A 3 32.26 48.13 -11.30
C ALA A 3 31.44 46.85 -11.27
N LEU A 4 31.72 45.96 -12.21
CA LEU A 4 31.19 44.60 -12.32
C LEU A 4 32.03 43.70 -11.41
N VAL A 5 31.50 43.15 -10.37
CA VAL A 5 32.15 42.14 -9.51
C VAL A 5 31.59 40.77 -9.88
N LEU A 6 32.41 39.97 -10.53
CA LEU A 6 32.10 38.58 -10.92
C LEU A 6 32.70 37.68 -9.86
N VAL A 7 31.84 37.03 -9.03
CA VAL A 7 32.24 36.01 -8.07
C VAL A 7 31.93 34.65 -8.65
N ALA A 8 32.96 33.94 -9.09
CA ALA A 8 32.87 32.54 -9.51
C ALA A 8 33.12 31.65 -8.28
N ALA A 9 32.07 30.97 -7.79
CA ALA A 9 32.21 29.95 -6.79
C ALA A 9 32.26 28.57 -7.46
N ALA A 10 33.43 27.97 -7.49
CA ALA A 10 33.62 26.60 -7.93
C ALA A 10 33.29 25.66 -6.77
N GLY A 11 32.15 24.99 -6.83
CA GLY A 11 31.77 23.92 -5.90
C GLY A 11 32.31 22.58 -6.38
N ALA A 12 33.29 22.02 -5.67
CA ALA A 12 33.79 20.67 -5.92
C ALA A 12 32.81 19.66 -5.25
N ILE A 13 32.12 18.86 -6.06
CA ILE A 13 31.31 17.73 -5.61
C ILE A 13 32.25 16.53 -5.46
N VAL A 14 32.50 16.12 -4.21
CA VAL A 14 33.20 14.87 -3.91
C VAL A 14 32.18 13.74 -3.87
N LEU A 15 32.16 12.90 -4.91
CA LEU A 15 31.43 11.63 -4.90
C LEU A 15 32.23 10.61 -4.09
N ALA A 16 31.79 10.31 -2.89
CA ALA A 16 32.26 9.16 -2.13
C ALA A 16 31.65 7.89 -2.71
N ALA A 17 32.43 7.13 -3.48
CA ALA A 17 32.06 5.81 -3.97
C ALA A 17 32.18 4.82 -2.80
N CYS A 18 31.03 4.37 -2.23
CA CYS A 18 31.01 3.22 -1.35
C CYS A 18 31.07 1.96 -2.19
N THR A 19 32.23 1.33 -2.22
CA THR A 19 32.43 -0.03 -2.73
C THR A 19 31.93 -1.03 -1.70
N PRO A 20 30.92 -1.90 -1.99
CA PRO A 20 30.62 -3.01 -1.11
C PRO A 20 31.72 -4.08 -1.20
N SER A 21 32.35 -4.36 -0.07
CA SER A 21 33.30 -5.46 0.08
C SER A 21 32.54 -6.80 -0.02
N PRO A 22 32.99 -7.78 -0.82
CA PRO A 22 32.36 -9.10 -0.83
C PRO A 22 32.73 -9.85 0.44
N GLU A 23 31.75 -10.05 1.28
CA GLU A 23 31.84 -10.93 2.45
C GLU A 23 31.77 -12.40 1.98
N PRO A 24 32.68 -13.29 2.46
CA PRO A 24 32.67 -14.67 2.06
C PRO A 24 31.43 -15.38 2.64
N SER A 25 30.55 -15.84 1.76
CA SER A 25 29.42 -16.70 2.09
C SER A 25 29.92 -18.02 2.69
N PRO A 26 29.44 -18.43 3.88
CA PRO A 26 29.63 -19.79 4.33
C PRO A 26 28.75 -20.72 3.48
N THR A 27 29.38 -21.61 2.73
CA THR A 27 28.73 -22.72 2.03
C THR A 27 28.22 -23.72 3.06
N VAL A 28 26.98 -23.58 3.48
CA VAL A 28 26.23 -24.62 4.16
C VAL A 28 25.45 -25.40 3.10
N SER A 29 25.97 -26.53 2.68
CA SER A 29 25.19 -27.55 1.97
C SER A 29 24.14 -28.10 2.94
N VAL A 30 22.95 -27.48 2.94
CA VAL A 30 21.76 -28.10 3.53
C VAL A 30 21.06 -28.81 2.39
N THR A 31 21.17 -30.13 2.38
CA THR A 31 20.27 -31.02 1.61
C THR A 31 18.87 -30.76 2.19
N ALA A 32 18.12 -29.87 1.58
CA ALA A 32 16.73 -29.66 1.90
C ALA A 32 15.93 -30.80 1.28
N GLU A 33 15.54 -31.74 2.12
CA GLU A 33 14.42 -32.64 1.88
C GLU A 33 13.18 -31.78 1.55
N PRO A 34 12.43 -32.05 0.48
CA PRO A 34 11.24 -31.28 0.17
C PRO A 34 10.17 -31.56 1.23
N SER A 35 10.13 -30.74 2.26
CA SER A 35 8.98 -30.69 3.15
C SER A 35 7.80 -30.20 2.34
N VAL A 36 6.92 -31.11 1.97
CA VAL A 36 5.59 -30.79 1.42
C VAL A 36 4.82 -30.11 2.55
N SER A 37 4.93 -28.80 2.61
CA SER A 37 4.09 -27.98 3.49
C SER A 37 2.68 -28.09 2.95
N THR A 38 1.84 -28.91 3.59
CA THR A 38 0.40 -28.88 3.39
C THR A 38 -0.06 -27.45 3.66
N PRO A 39 -0.75 -26.77 2.70
CA PRO A 39 -1.22 -25.41 2.94
C PRO A 39 -2.19 -25.45 4.13
N SER A 40 -1.77 -24.82 5.23
CA SER A 40 -2.66 -24.58 6.37
C SER A 40 -3.77 -23.65 5.87
N PRO A 41 -5.03 -23.93 6.14
CA PRO A 41 -6.11 -23.04 5.73
C PRO A 41 -5.83 -21.65 6.29
N THR A 42 -5.73 -20.66 5.41
CA THR A 42 -5.61 -19.24 5.82
C THR A 42 -6.87 -18.90 6.61
N PRO A 43 -6.76 -18.44 7.86
CA PRO A 43 -7.92 -18.06 8.64
C PRO A 43 -8.72 -16.98 7.90
N THR A 44 -10.04 -17.13 7.83
CA THR A 44 -10.92 -16.10 7.26
C THR A 44 -10.83 -14.86 8.16
N PRO A 45 -10.50 -13.68 7.60
CA PRO A 45 -10.45 -12.46 8.40
C PRO A 45 -11.81 -12.14 9.02
N THR A 46 -11.82 -11.70 10.28
CA THR A 46 -13.01 -11.27 11.00
C THR A 46 -12.78 -9.94 11.66
N LEU A 47 -13.85 -9.15 11.85
CA LEU A 47 -13.76 -7.88 12.55
C LEU A 47 -13.36 -8.07 14.02
N VAL A 48 -12.43 -7.22 14.45
CA VAL A 48 -12.04 -7.07 15.87
C VAL A 48 -12.56 -5.72 16.35
N PRO A 49 -13.73 -5.63 16.98
CA PRO A 49 -14.41 -4.34 17.29
C PRO A 49 -13.58 -3.39 18.14
N GLU A 50 -12.82 -3.93 19.10
CA GLU A 50 -11.96 -3.16 20.00
C GLU A 50 -10.49 -3.16 19.52
N GLY A 51 -10.24 -3.66 18.31
CA GLY A 51 -8.90 -3.76 17.73
C GLY A 51 -8.41 -2.45 17.11
N THR A 52 -7.13 -2.42 16.81
CA THR A 52 -6.48 -1.33 16.07
C THR A 52 -6.83 -1.38 14.58
N ALA A 53 -6.37 -0.38 13.81
CA ALA A 53 -6.47 -0.41 12.35
C ALA A 53 -5.70 -1.60 11.75
N GLU A 54 -4.52 -1.92 12.32
CA GLU A 54 -3.71 -3.06 11.88
C GLU A 54 -4.41 -4.40 12.10
N ASP A 55 -5.12 -4.56 13.23
CA ASP A 55 -5.88 -5.78 13.54
C ASP A 55 -7.02 -6.01 12.54
N ASN A 56 -7.62 -4.93 12.05
CA ASN A 56 -8.75 -4.96 11.13
C ASN A 56 -8.35 -4.86 9.65
N LEU A 57 -7.09 -4.55 9.34
CA LEU A 57 -6.60 -4.40 7.98
C LEU A 57 -6.79 -5.66 7.10
N PRO A 58 -6.59 -6.89 7.60
CA PRO A 58 -6.85 -8.09 6.80
C PRO A 58 -8.30 -8.21 6.33
N LEU A 59 -9.27 -7.92 7.21
CA LEU A 59 -10.69 -7.92 6.85
C LEU A 59 -11.00 -6.79 5.85
N PHE A 60 -10.54 -5.57 6.15
CA PHE A 60 -10.73 -4.41 5.28
C PHE A 60 -10.23 -4.68 3.85
N THR A 61 -9.01 -5.18 3.73
CA THR A 61 -8.41 -5.51 2.43
C THR A 61 -9.21 -6.59 1.70
N SER A 62 -9.60 -7.65 2.39
CA SER A 62 -10.40 -8.74 1.80
C SER A 62 -11.74 -8.24 1.24
N VAL A 63 -12.41 -7.33 1.95
CA VAL A 63 -13.68 -6.74 1.51
C VAL A 63 -13.47 -5.81 0.32
N ALA A 64 -12.47 -4.93 0.39
CA ALA A 64 -12.15 -3.99 -0.69
C ALA A 64 -11.74 -4.72 -1.97
N ASP A 65 -10.93 -5.77 -1.88
CA ASP A 65 -10.53 -6.60 -3.01
C ASP A 65 -11.73 -7.27 -3.67
N ALA A 66 -12.67 -7.80 -2.89
CA ALA A 66 -13.87 -8.43 -3.42
C ALA A 66 -14.73 -7.45 -4.24
N VAL A 67 -14.85 -6.19 -3.82
CA VAL A 67 -15.56 -5.14 -4.59
C VAL A 67 -14.75 -4.76 -5.83
N SER A 68 -13.42 -4.66 -5.74
CA SER A 68 -12.54 -4.20 -6.81
C SER A 68 -12.57 -5.08 -8.07
N ILE A 69 -12.85 -6.36 -7.90
CA ILE A 69 -13.00 -7.32 -9.01
C ILE A 69 -14.44 -7.46 -9.49
N GLY A 70 -15.39 -6.81 -8.80
CA GLY A 70 -16.82 -6.86 -9.10
C GLY A 70 -17.26 -5.84 -10.16
N PRO A 71 -18.56 -5.87 -10.53
CA PRO A 71 -19.13 -4.93 -11.49
C PRO A 71 -19.17 -3.49 -10.98
N ASP A 72 -19.26 -3.28 -9.66
CA ASP A 72 -19.41 -1.99 -9.01
C ASP A 72 -18.06 -1.39 -8.53
N LYS A 73 -16.95 -1.89 -9.06
CA LYS A 73 -15.59 -1.46 -8.70
C LYS A 73 -15.31 0.04 -8.85
N ALA A 74 -16.10 0.75 -9.65
CA ALA A 74 -15.98 2.19 -9.86
C ALA A 74 -16.99 3.00 -9.02
N SER A 75 -17.70 2.36 -8.07
CA SER A 75 -18.64 3.02 -7.18
C SER A 75 -18.11 3.04 -5.76
N GLY A 76 -17.78 4.21 -5.24
CA GLY A 76 -17.36 4.40 -3.85
C GLY A 76 -18.39 3.91 -2.85
N ARG A 77 -19.67 4.05 -3.19
CA ARG A 77 -20.76 3.54 -2.36
C ARG A 77 -20.70 2.03 -2.18
N ALA A 78 -20.32 1.27 -3.21
CA ALA A 78 -20.23 -0.19 -3.13
C ALA A 78 -19.19 -0.63 -2.09
N TYR A 79 -18.05 0.07 -2.00
CA TYR A 79 -17.04 -0.19 -0.97
C TYR A 79 -17.58 0.10 0.42
N ILE A 80 -18.23 1.25 0.62
CA ILE A 80 -18.81 1.60 1.92
C ILE A 80 -19.87 0.58 2.36
N ASP A 81 -20.80 0.22 1.46
CA ASP A 81 -21.87 -0.72 1.79
C ASP A 81 -21.30 -2.12 2.11
N ALA A 82 -20.25 -2.57 1.40
CA ALA A 82 -19.57 -3.83 1.67
C ALA A 82 -18.83 -3.82 3.03
N LEU A 83 -18.14 -2.74 3.36
CA LEU A 83 -17.46 -2.58 4.66
C LEU A 83 -18.47 -2.54 5.81
N VAL A 84 -19.60 -1.84 5.64
CA VAL A 84 -20.68 -1.83 6.63
C VAL A 84 -21.26 -3.23 6.82
N ALA A 85 -21.45 -4.00 5.73
CA ALA A 85 -21.90 -5.38 5.83
C ALA A 85 -20.90 -6.28 6.56
N ALA A 86 -19.62 -5.96 6.51
CA ALA A 86 -18.57 -6.65 7.26
C ALA A 86 -18.45 -6.19 8.72
N GLY A 87 -19.24 -5.19 9.14
CA GLY A 87 -19.34 -4.73 10.53
C GLY A 87 -18.61 -3.42 10.85
N PHE A 88 -17.99 -2.77 9.87
CA PHE A 88 -17.35 -1.47 10.09
C PHE A 88 -18.40 -0.38 10.30
N ASP A 89 -18.07 0.63 11.14
CA ASP A 89 -18.97 1.74 11.43
C ASP A 89 -19.04 2.74 10.28
N LYS A 90 -20.20 2.86 9.68
CA LYS A 90 -20.46 3.80 8.58
C LYS A 90 -20.20 5.26 8.98
N ALA A 91 -20.46 5.63 10.22
CA ALA A 91 -20.27 7.01 10.69
C ALA A 91 -18.80 7.42 10.75
N ALA A 92 -17.89 6.45 10.82
CA ALA A 92 -16.43 6.67 10.79
C ALA A 92 -15.86 6.70 9.37
N MET A 93 -16.67 6.49 8.33
CA MET A 93 -16.21 6.39 6.94
C MET A 93 -16.50 7.66 6.14
N GLN A 94 -15.63 7.92 5.18
CA GLN A 94 -15.81 8.93 4.15
C GLN A 94 -15.47 8.30 2.80
N VAL A 95 -16.07 8.82 1.74
CA VAL A 95 -15.78 8.37 0.38
C VAL A 95 -15.77 9.55 -0.57
N THR A 96 -14.85 9.54 -1.52
CA THR A 96 -14.82 10.55 -2.59
C THR A 96 -15.97 10.34 -3.57
N PRO A 97 -16.46 11.42 -4.23
CA PRO A 97 -17.45 11.30 -5.31
C PRO A 97 -16.98 10.39 -6.44
N ASP A 98 -17.89 9.62 -7.01
CA ASP A 98 -17.63 8.74 -8.17
C ASP A 98 -17.44 9.51 -9.48
N GLN A 99 -17.69 10.82 -9.45
CA GLN A 99 -17.56 11.72 -10.60
C GLN A 99 -16.74 12.95 -10.27
N SER A 100 -15.97 13.39 -11.27
CA SER A 100 -15.25 14.66 -11.21
C SER A 100 -16.22 15.86 -11.23
N THR A 101 -15.73 17.06 -10.92
CA THR A 101 -16.52 18.30 -10.96
C THR A 101 -17.09 18.65 -12.33
N VAL A 102 -16.57 18.06 -13.41
CA VAL A 102 -17.03 18.23 -14.78
C VAL A 102 -17.87 17.04 -15.28
N GLY A 103 -18.25 16.13 -14.38
CA GLY A 103 -19.19 15.04 -14.67
C GLY A 103 -18.57 13.80 -15.32
N ASN A 104 -17.25 13.71 -15.45
CA ASN A 104 -16.57 12.51 -15.90
C ASN A 104 -16.46 11.50 -14.74
N PRO A 105 -16.41 10.18 -15.03
CA PRO A 105 -16.09 9.20 -14.01
C PRO A 105 -14.77 9.54 -13.29
N ALA A 106 -14.73 9.32 -11.97
CA ALA A 106 -13.52 9.52 -11.21
C ALA A 106 -12.43 8.51 -11.63
N GLU A 107 -11.19 8.97 -11.73
CA GLU A 107 -10.04 8.10 -12.07
C GLU A 107 -9.61 7.24 -10.88
N SER A 108 -9.95 7.67 -9.67
CA SER A 108 -9.69 6.95 -8.42
C SER A 108 -10.79 7.21 -7.40
N ILE A 109 -11.05 6.22 -6.56
CA ILE A 109 -11.98 6.31 -5.44
C ILE A 109 -11.17 6.11 -4.16
N GLN A 110 -11.37 7.01 -3.20
CA GLN A 110 -10.76 6.92 -1.87
C GLN A 110 -11.88 6.72 -0.84
N PHE A 111 -11.66 5.80 0.11
CA PHE A 111 -12.59 5.44 1.17
C PHE A 111 -11.86 4.98 2.42
#